data_f3c9fdd7823a2f8fe8e91f9eb2e0c2a7
#
_entry.id   f3c9fdd7823a2f8fe8e91f9eb2e0c2a7
#
_cell.length_a   1.000
_cell.length_b   1.000
_cell.length_c   1.000
_cell.angle_alpha   90.00
_cell.angle_beta   90.00
_cell.angle_gamma   90.00
#
_symmetry.space_group_name_H-M   'P 1'
#
loop_
_entity.id
_entity.type
_entity.pdbx_description
1 polymer ?
#
loop_
_entity_poly.entity_id
_entity_poly.type
_entity_poly.pdbx_seq_one_letter_code
_entity_poly.pdbx_strand_id
1 'polypeptide(L)'
;MRQSQIQPRPGRIVILNGVPRAGKSSLAHAVQRQVPGVWLNPGVDAMAAMLPEALRPGIGLRPGGERPDLEPMVAALYAVLFDTIAAQARAGFDVIADLGLHDDYAAPFDVMGLLEDRLEGFPRLFVGVLCGLDTIMARRNADPQGGFYASGPGVPAPVRRWQEAVHRGKAYDLTLAMDELIPEQGAERIAAALAARG
;
A
#
# COMPACT_ATOMS: atom_id res chain seq x y z
N MET A 1 -3.38 41.90 -17.28
CA MET A 1 -2.58 40.74 -17.71
C MET A 1 -3.01 39.55 -16.88
N ARG A 2 -3.77 38.62 -17.47
CA ARG A 2 -4.09 37.31 -16.80
C ARG A 2 -2.81 36.51 -16.85
N GLN A 3 -2.18 36.26 -15.70
CA GLN A 3 -1.15 35.24 -15.58
C GLN A 3 -1.81 33.92 -15.96
N SER A 4 -1.40 33.36 -17.08
CA SER A 4 -1.70 31.99 -17.46
C SER A 4 -1.13 31.12 -16.33
N GLN A 5 -1.97 30.69 -15.41
CA GLN A 5 -1.62 29.68 -14.42
C GLN A 5 -1.39 28.39 -15.21
N ILE A 6 -0.14 28.09 -15.52
CA ILE A 6 0.25 26.76 -15.94
C ILE A 6 -0.10 25.89 -14.73
N GLN A 7 -1.20 25.13 -14.84
CA GLN A 7 -1.51 24.15 -13.82
C GLN A 7 -0.35 23.14 -13.78
N PRO A 8 0.27 22.93 -12.63
CA PRO A 8 1.35 21.97 -12.54
C PRO A 8 0.84 20.62 -13.04
N ARG A 9 1.65 19.92 -13.84
CA ARG A 9 1.34 18.56 -14.28
C ARG A 9 1.07 17.72 -13.03
N PRO A 10 -0.01 16.92 -12.97
CA PRO A 10 -0.26 16.04 -11.84
C PRO A 10 0.96 15.14 -11.57
N GLY A 11 1.27 14.93 -10.30
CA GLY A 11 2.31 14.01 -9.88
C GLY A 11 1.99 12.57 -10.27
N ARG A 12 3.01 11.75 -10.37
CA ARG A 12 2.88 10.31 -10.64
C ARG A 12 2.34 9.60 -9.40
N ILE A 13 1.51 8.56 -9.60
CA ILE A 13 0.99 7.74 -8.52
C ILE A 13 1.49 6.31 -8.68
N VAL A 14 2.10 5.77 -7.63
CA VAL A 14 2.46 4.35 -7.49
C VAL A 14 1.70 3.78 -6.29
N ILE A 15 0.93 2.74 -6.52
CA ILE A 15 0.23 1.99 -5.48
C ILE A 15 0.96 0.67 -5.27
N LEU A 16 1.57 0.50 -4.10
CA LEU A 16 2.18 -0.75 -3.68
C LEU A 16 1.13 -1.58 -2.95
N ASN A 17 0.82 -2.76 -3.47
CA ASN A 17 -0.10 -3.69 -2.82
C ASN A 17 0.62 -4.99 -2.45
N GLY A 18 0.50 -5.40 -1.20
CA GLY A 18 1.13 -6.62 -0.70
C GLY A 18 0.87 -6.84 0.79
N VAL A 19 1.20 -8.02 1.26
CA VAL A 19 0.99 -8.41 2.65
C VAL A 19 1.93 -7.66 3.61
N PRO A 20 1.61 -7.60 4.91
CA PRO A 20 2.56 -7.14 5.93
C PRO A 20 3.88 -7.92 5.82
N ARG A 21 5.00 -7.21 6.01
CA ARG A 21 6.37 -7.78 5.92
C ARG A 21 6.84 -8.18 4.51
N ALA A 22 6.07 -7.93 3.46
CA ALA A 22 6.52 -8.16 2.08
C ALA A 22 7.66 -7.23 1.65
N GLY A 23 7.90 -6.12 2.36
CA GLY A 23 8.98 -5.16 2.03
C GLY A 23 8.50 -3.87 1.36
N LYS A 24 7.20 -3.60 1.34
CA LYS A 24 6.61 -2.41 0.72
C LYS A 24 7.19 -1.09 1.24
N SER A 25 7.28 -0.92 2.57
CA SER A 25 7.78 0.33 3.17
C SER A 25 9.25 0.56 2.84
N SER A 26 10.08 -0.50 2.83
CA SER A 26 11.48 -0.42 2.41
C SER A 26 11.60 -0.04 0.92
N LEU A 27 10.72 -0.62 0.08
CA LEU A 27 10.62 -0.29 -1.34
C LEU A 27 10.17 1.17 -1.56
N ALA A 28 9.17 1.63 -0.82
CA ALA A 28 8.72 3.02 -0.87
C ALA A 28 9.86 4.00 -0.52
N HIS A 29 10.61 3.71 0.55
CA HIS A 29 11.77 4.51 0.92
C HIS A 29 12.89 4.47 -0.14
N ALA A 30 13.11 3.33 -0.80
CA ALA A 30 14.08 3.25 -1.89
C ALA A 30 13.65 4.12 -3.08
N VAL A 31 12.37 4.11 -3.46
CA VAL A 31 11.83 5.00 -4.50
C VAL A 31 12.01 6.46 -4.12
N GLN A 32 11.69 6.85 -2.87
CA GLN A 32 11.87 8.21 -2.39
C GLN A 32 13.33 8.70 -2.48
N ARG A 33 14.30 7.81 -2.34
CA ARG A 33 15.73 8.15 -2.40
C ARG A 33 16.30 8.17 -3.82
N GLN A 34 15.80 7.30 -4.70
CA GLN A 34 16.47 7.02 -5.98
C GLN A 34 15.72 7.56 -7.20
N VAL A 35 14.39 7.64 -7.13
CA VAL A 35 13.59 8.09 -8.27
C VAL A 35 13.42 9.61 -8.21
N PRO A 36 13.87 10.35 -9.23
CA PRO A 36 13.74 11.82 -9.25
C PRO A 36 12.30 12.28 -9.02
N GLY A 37 12.13 13.30 -8.18
CA GLY A 37 10.84 13.88 -7.81
C GLY A 37 10.70 14.02 -6.29
N VAL A 38 9.59 14.62 -5.86
CA VAL A 38 9.23 14.72 -4.44
C VAL A 38 8.13 13.70 -4.18
N TRP A 39 8.51 12.58 -3.60
CA TRP A 39 7.62 11.44 -3.33
C TRP A 39 7.05 11.49 -1.92
N LEU A 40 5.72 11.53 -1.81
CA LEU A 40 4.98 11.38 -0.56
C LEU A 40 4.54 9.93 -0.38
N ASN A 41 4.51 9.44 0.87
CA ASN A 41 4.04 8.09 1.20
C ASN A 41 2.85 8.13 2.18
N PRO A 42 1.62 8.32 1.70
CA PRO A 42 0.40 8.27 2.51
C PRO A 42 -0.09 6.83 2.69
N GLY A 43 0.73 5.95 3.26
CA GLY A 43 0.35 4.54 3.47
C GLY A 43 -0.67 4.34 4.58
N VAL A 44 -1.21 3.09 4.68
CA VAL A 44 -2.21 2.73 5.71
C VAL A 44 -1.70 2.91 7.13
N ASP A 45 -0.41 2.72 7.38
CA ASP A 45 0.18 2.91 8.71
C ASP A 45 0.21 4.39 9.11
N ALA A 46 0.49 5.30 8.17
CA ALA A 46 0.42 6.73 8.39
C ALA A 46 -1.02 7.17 8.70
N MET A 47 -2.01 6.63 7.98
CA MET A 47 -3.43 6.88 8.24
C MET A 47 -3.84 6.34 9.62
N ALA A 48 -3.44 5.13 9.97
CA ALA A 48 -3.74 4.52 11.27
C ALA A 48 -3.11 5.29 12.42
N ALA A 49 -1.92 5.88 12.23
CA ALA A 49 -1.24 6.67 13.26
C ALA A 49 -2.00 7.95 13.64
N MET A 50 -2.86 8.46 12.77
CA MET A 50 -3.72 9.63 13.06
C MET A 50 -4.92 9.27 13.94
N LEU A 51 -5.24 7.99 14.13
CA LEU A 51 -6.39 7.54 14.92
C LEU A 51 -6.05 7.45 16.41
N PRO A 52 -7.04 7.69 17.30
CA PRO A 52 -6.94 7.31 18.69
C PRO A 52 -6.59 5.83 18.83
N GLU A 53 -5.76 5.47 19.81
CA GLU A 53 -5.27 4.10 19.97
C GLU A 53 -6.39 3.06 20.04
N ALA A 54 -7.48 3.37 20.75
CA ALA A 54 -8.64 2.48 20.88
C ALA A 54 -9.37 2.20 19.55
N LEU A 55 -9.17 3.03 18.52
CA LEU A 55 -9.80 2.89 17.21
C LEU A 55 -8.84 2.40 16.13
N ARG A 56 -7.61 2.09 16.48
CA ARG A 56 -6.65 1.54 15.52
C ARG A 56 -7.04 0.09 15.17
N PRO A 57 -7.22 -0.24 13.89
CA PRO A 57 -7.68 -1.56 13.46
C PRO A 57 -6.57 -2.63 13.52
N GLY A 58 -5.81 -2.71 14.59
CA GLY A 58 -4.75 -3.68 14.75
C GLY A 58 -3.60 -3.50 13.75
N ILE A 59 -2.89 -4.57 13.38
CA ILE A 59 -1.85 -4.52 12.33
C ILE A 59 -2.53 -4.51 10.97
N GLY A 60 -2.69 -3.33 10.39
CA GLY A 60 -3.33 -3.15 9.10
C GLY A 60 -4.81 -3.55 9.11
N LEU A 61 -5.43 -3.50 7.93
CA LEU A 61 -6.82 -3.89 7.72
C LEU A 61 -6.83 -5.39 7.43
N ARG A 62 -7.00 -6.21 8.45
CA ARG A 62 -6.90 -7.66 8.33
C ARG A 62 -8.14 -8.27 7.70
N PRO A 63 -7.96 -9.26 6.82
CA PRO A 63 -9.06 -10.09 6.37
C PRO A 63 -9.79 -10.72 7.56
N GLY A 64 -11.09 -10.48 7.69
CA GLY A 64 -11.93 -10.98 8.77
C GLY A 64 -11.49 -10.55 10.17
N GLY A 65 -11.01 -9.35 10.26
CA GLY A 65 -10.34 -8.68 11.34
C GLY A 65 -10.66 -9.07 12.77
N GLU A 66 -9.69 -8.84 13.63
CA GLU A 66 -9.88 -8.91 15.08
C GLU A 66 -10.84 -7.83 15.61
N ARG A 67 -11.15 -6.84 14.72
CA ARG A 67 -12.03 -5.72 15.04
C ARG A 67 -13.05 -5.48 13.90
N PRO A 68 -13.97 -6.44 13.66
CA PRO A 68 -15.03 -6.28 12.65
C PRO A 68 -15.97 -5.11 12.94
N ASP A 69 -16.06 -4.69 14.18
CA ASP A 69 -16.77 -3.47 14.60
C ASP A 69 -16.21 -2.19 13.96
N LEU A 70 -14.94 -2.17 13.56
CA LEU A 70 -14.28 -1.04 12.90
C LEU A 70 -14.35 -1.07 11.36
N GLU A 71 -14.83 -2.13 10.74
CA GLU A 71 -14.88 -2.25 9.28
C GLU A 71 -15.62 -1.10 8.57
N PRO A 72 -16.76 -0.59 9.08
CA PRO A 72 -17.41 0.58 8.46
C PRO A 72 -16.53 1.84 8.48
N MET A 73 -15.75 2.03 9.57
CA MET A 73 -14.79 3.13 9.66
C MET A 73 -13.61 2.90 8.70
N VAL A 74 -13.19 1.67 8.52
CA VAL A 74 -12.12 1.28 7.59
C VAL A 74 -12.46 1.69 6.17
N ALA A 75 -13.67 1.43 5.69
CA ALA A 75 -14.12 1.84 4.36
C ALA A 75 -14.06 3.37 4.19
N ALA A 76 -14.49 4.12 5.22
CA ALA A 76 -14.38 5.59 5.22
C ALA A 76 -12.91 6.07 5.21
N LEU A 77 -12.02 5.39 5.94
CA LEU A 77 -10.59 5.72 5.96
C LEU A 77 -9.92 5.46 4.61
N TYR A 78 -10.29 4.41 3.89
CA TYR A 78 -9.81 4.21 2.52
C TYR A 78 -10.26 5.31 1.57
N ALA A 79 -11.51 5.77 1.67
CA ALA A 79 -11.97 6.91 0.87
C ALA A 79 -11.13 8.16 1.14
N VAL A 80 -10.90 8.49 2.42
CA VAL A 80 -10.04 9.62 2.81
C VAL A 80 -8.60 9.44 2.33
N LEU A 81 -8.06 8.22 2.40
CA LEU A 81 -6.71 7.92 1.94
C LEU A 81 -6.58 8.13 0.43
N PHE A 82 -7.50 7.63 -0.36
CA PHE A 82 -7.48 7.81 -1.82
C PHE A 82 -7.71 9.27 -2.23
N ASP A 83 -8.59 9.99 -1.54
CA ASP A 83 -8.76 11.44 -1.72
C ASP A 83 -7.48 12.21 -1.38
N THR A 84 -6.75 11.78 -0.35
CA THR A 84 -5.44 12.35 0.03
C THR A 84 -4.40 12.11 -1.06
N ILE A 85 -4.31 10.90 -1.60
CA ILE A 85 -3.43 10.56 -2.73
C ILE A 85 -3.75 11.44 -3.94
N ALA A 86 -5.03 11.55 -4.30
CA ALA A 86 -5.46 12.40 -5.41
C ALA A 86 -5.11 13.88 -5.18
N ALA A 87 -5.32 14.40 -3.96
CA ALA A 87 -5.00 15.79 -3.61
C ALA A 87 -3.51 16.07 -3.71
N GLN A 88 -2.66 15.17 -3.21
CA GLN A 88 -1.20 15.28 -3.30
C GLN A 88 -0.72 15.26 -4.75
N ALA A 89 -1.21 14.32 -5.56
CA ALA A 89 -0.88 14.23 -6.98
C ALA A 89 -1.36 15.48 -7.75
N ARG A 90 -2.56 15.97 -7.46
CA ARG A 90 -3.09 17.20 -8.06
C ARG A 90 -2.26 18.42 -7.72
N ALA A 91 -1.64 18.45 -6.54
CA ALA A 91 -0.71 19.51 -6.13
C ALA A 91 0.68 19.39 -6.80
N GLY A 92 0.94 18.36 -7.60
CA GLY A 92 2.20 18.15 -8.34
C GLY A 92 3.23 17.29 -7.59
N PHE A 93 2.88 16.72 -6.43
CA PHE A 93 3.76 15.76 -5.73
C PHE A 93 3.60 14.36 -6.32
N ASP A 94 4.71 13.65 -6.44
CA ASP A 94 4.66 12.21 -6.72
C ASP A 94 4.20 11.45 -5.46
N VAL A 95 3.44 10.38 -5.65
CA VAL A 95 2.89 9.59 -4.55
C VAL A 95 3.28 8.14 -4.69
N ILE A 96 3.80 7.55 -3.61
CA ILE A 96 3.98 6.10 -3.50
C ILE A 96 3.25 5.61 -2.25
N ALA A 97 2.08 4.99 -2.43
CA ALA A 97 1.24 4.55 -1.32
C ALA A 97 1.49 3.08 -0.97
N ASP A 98 1.90 2.84 0.29
CA ASP A 98 2.10 1.49 0.85
C ASP A 98 0.77 0.97 1.39
N LEU A 99 0.15 0.03 0.65
CA LEU A 99 -1.18 -0.48 0.91
C LEU A 99 -1.21 -2.01 1.03
N GLY A 100 -2.34 -2.53 1.53
CA GLY A 100 -2.65 -3.96 1.59
C GLY A 100 -4.12 -4.16 1.23
N LEU A 101 -4.46 -3.92 -0.04
CA LEU A 101 -5.84 -3.96 -0.54
C LEU A 101 -6.33 -5.40 -0.66
N HIS A 102 -7.47 -5.70 -0.04
CA HIS A 102 -8.15 -6.98 -0.13
C HIS A 102 -9.67 -6.77 -0.06
N ASP A 103 -10.43 -7.81 -0.41
CA ASP A 103 -11.89 -7.78 -0.40
C ASP A 103 -12.48 -8.72 0.68
N ASP A 104 -11.63 -9.23 1.58
CA ASP A 104 -11.98 -10.27 2.57
C ASP A 104 -12.41 -9.63 3.90
N TYR A 105 -13.49 -8.82 3.84
CA TYR A 105 -14.16 -8.19 4.98
C TYR A 105 -15.39 -8.99 5.40
N ALA A 106 -15.89 -8.77 6.62
CA ALA A 106 -17.12 -9.40 7.12
C ALA A 106 -18.35 -8.88 6.33
N ALA A 107 -18.36 -7.58 6.00
CA ALA A 107 -19.34 -6.99 5.09
C ALA A 107 -18.72 -6.78 3.69
N PRO A 108 -19.49 -6.91 2.60
CA PRO A 108 -18.98 -6.63 1.26
C PRO A 108 -18.40 -5.21 1.14
N PHE A 109 -17.15 -5.10 0.70
CA PHE A 109 -16.50 -3.82 0.47
C PHE A 109 -15.58 -3.91 -0.76
N ASP A 110 -15.98 -3.26 -1.84
CA ASP A 110 -15.18 -3.16 -3.07
C ASP A 110 -14.13 -2.05 -2.94
N VAL A 111 -13.00 -2.39 -2.34
CA VAL A 111 -11.89 -1.45 -2.17
C VAL A 111 -11.25 -1.06 -3.50
N MET A 112 -11.29 -1.95 -4.51
CA MET A 112 -10.72 -1.65 -5.82
C MET A 112 -11.60 -0.69 -6.61
N GLY A 113 -12.92 -0.90 -6.63
CA GLY A 113 -13.86 0.05 -7.22
C GLY A 113 -13.75 1.44 -6.58
N LEU A 114 -13.63 1.50 -5.26
CA LEU A 114 -13.41 2.78 -4.57
C LEU A 114 -12.09 3.45 -4.99
N LEU A 115 -11.00 2.69 -5.14
CA LEU A 115 -9.72 3.21 -5.61
C LEU A 115 -9.84 3.75 -7.05
N GLU A 116 -10.48 2.98 -7.94
CA GLU A 116 -10.71 3.39 -9.32
C GLU A 116 -11.48 4.72 -9.39
N ASP A 117 -12.59 4.82 -8.66
CA ASP A 117 -13.42 6.03 -8.62
C ASP A 117 -12.66 7.26 -8.10
N ARG A 118 -11.91 7.11 -6.99
CA ARG A 118 -11.22 8.23 -6.35
C ARG A 118 -9.98 8.69 -7.09
N LEU A 119 -9.33 7.79 -7.83
CA LEU A 119 -8.16 8.08 -8.63
C LEU A 119 -8.45 8.15 -10.13
N GLU A 120 -9.73 8.31 -10.51
CA GLU A 120 -10.12 8.52 -11.90
C GLU A 120 -9.38 9.73 -12.51
N GLY A 121 -8.87 9.56 -13.73
CA GLY A 121 -8.13 10.59 -14.45
C GLY A 121 -6.67 10.78 -14.02
N PHE A 122 -6.19 10.06 -12.99
CA PHE A 122 -4.78 10.05 -12.64
C PHE A 122 -4.06 8.82 -13.24
N PRO A 123 -3.02 9.04 -14.06
CA PRO A 123 -2.16 7.93 -14.49
C PRO A 123 -1.48 7.32 -13.26
N ARG A 124 -1.64 6.01 -13.08
CA ARG A 124 -1.08 5.30 -11.93
C ARG A 124 -0.40 4.01 -12.32
N LEU A 125 0.54 3.57 -11.51
CA LEU A 125 1.21 2.27 -11.60
C LEU A 125 0.77 1.43 -10.40
N PHE A 126 0.05 0.32 -10.65
CA PHE A 126 -0.37 -0.62 -9.63
C PHE A 126 0.63 -1.76 -9.52
N VAL A 127 1.32 -1.84 -8.39
CA VAL A 127 2.45 -2.75 -8.17
C VAL A 127 2.10 -3.82 -7.16
N GLY A 128 2.17 -5.08 -7.57
CA GLY A 128 2.09 -6.24 -6.69
C GLY A 128 3.44 -6.51 -6.03
N VAL A 129 3.50 -6.35 -4.71
CA VAL A 129 4.70 -6.63 -3.91
C VAL A 129 4.58 -8.02 -3.32
N LEU A 130 5.16 -8.99 -4.02
CA LEU A 130 5.12 -10.40 -3.67
C LEU A 130 6.26 -10.76 -2.71
N CYS A 131 6.02 -11.70 -1.83
CA CYS A 131 7.05 -12.26 -0.95
C CYS A 131 6.61 -13.63 -0.45
N GLY A 132 7.50 -14.61 -0.51
CA GLY A 132 7.24 -15.96 -0.04
C GLY A 132 7.00 -16.01 1.47
N LEU A 133 6.17 -16.97 1.89
CA LEU A 133 5.72 -17.10 3.28
C LEU A 133 6.88 -17.32 4.26
N ASP A 134 7.89 -18.08 3.86
CA ASP A 134 9.07 -18.36 4.70
C ASP A 134 9.86 -17.06 4.97
N THR A 135 10.04 -16.23 3.96
CA THR A 135 10.70 -14.93 4.11
C THR A 135 9.89 -13.97 4.99
N ILE A 136 8.57 -13.95 4.82
CA ILE A 136 7.65 -13.16 5.67
C ILE A 136 7.79 -13.60 7.13
N MET A 137 7.79 -14.90 7.39
CA MET A 137 7.94 -15.44 8.74
C MET A 137 9.31 -15.17 9.33
N ALA A 138 10.39 -15.27 8.54
CA ALA A 138 11.73 -14.93 8.98
C ALA A 138 11.82 -13.45 9.40
N ARG A 139 11.30 -12.54 8.56
CA ARG A 139 11.24 -11.09 8.87
C ARG A 139 10.38 -10.78 10.10
N ARG A 140 9.28 -11.51 10.28
CA ARG A 140 8.43 -11.39 11.48
C ARG A 140 9.16 -11.78 12.76
N ASN A 141 9.83 -12.92 12.73
CA ASN A 141 10.52 -13.44 13.90
C ASN A 141 11.75 -12.60 14.27
N ALA A 142 12.40 -12.00 13.27
CA ALA A 142 13.52 -11.09 13.50
C ALA A 142 13.10 -9.74 14.12
N ASP A 143 11.87 -9.29 13.84
CA ASP A 143 11.33 -8.03 14.38
C ASP A 143 9.84 -8.21 14.75
N PRO A 144 9.53 -8.71 15.96
CA PRO A 144 8.18 -9.06 16.39
C PRO A 144 7.30 -7.84 16.74
N GLN A 145 7.47 -6.68 16.13
CA GLN A 145 6.72 -5.44 16.30
C GLN A 145 5.52 -5.56 17.27
N GLY A 146 5.75 -5.23 18.54
CA GLY A 146 4.69 -5.03 19.52
C GLY A 146 3.88 -6.27 19.93
N GLY A 147 4.35 -7.49 19.67
CA GLY A 147 3.70 -8.71 20.18
C GLY A 147 2.34 -9.03 19.55
N PHE A 148 1.98 -8.42 18.45
CA PHE A 148 0.71 -8.64 17.77
C PHE A 148 0.49 -10.07 17.28
N TYR A 149 1.55 -10.85 17.17
CA TYR A 149 1.47 -12.27 16.89
C TYR A 149 2.51 -12.98 17.73
N ALA A 150 2.09 -14.01 18.44
CA ALA A 150 3.03 -14.85 19.17
C ALA A 150 4.14 -15.35 18.23
N SER A 151 5.39 -15.22 18.67
CA SER A 151 6.51 -15.89 18.02
C SER A 151 6.34 -17.41 18.16
N GLY A 152 6.58 -18.15 17.11
CA GLY A 152 6.45 -19.61 17.15
C GLY A 152 6.82 -20.25 15.82
N PRO A 153 7.02 -21.57 15.80
CA PRO A 153 7.45 -22.29 14.59
C PRO A 153 6.36 -22.40 13.51
N GLY A 154 5.12 -22.09 13.85
CA GLY A 154 3.98 -22.18 12.93
C GLY A 154 3.65 -20.86 12.27
N VAL A 155 3.04 -20.92 11.07
CA VAL A 155 2.49 -19.74 10.40
C VAL A 155 1.13 -19.42 10.99
N PRO A 156 0.93 -18.25 11.64
CA PRO A 156 -0.36 -17.86 12.19
C PRO A 156 -1.46 -17.78 11.12
N ALA A 157 -2.67 -18.20 11.46
CA ALA A 157 -3.81 -18.19 10.54
C ALA A 157 -4.05 -16.83 9.85
N PRO A 158 -3.94 -15.67 10.55
CA PRO A 158 -4.05 -14.35 9.90
C PRO A 158 -2.99 -14.13 8.81
N VAL A 159 -1.77 -14.61 8.98
CA VAL A 159 -0.70 -14.46 7.98
C VAL A 159 -1.01 -15.25 6.71
N ARG A 160 -1.51 -16.48 6.84
CA ARG A 160 -1.96 -17.28 5.69
C ARG A 160 -3.11 -16.60 4.97
N ARG A 161 -4.10 -16.15 5.72
CA ARG A 161 -5.27 -15.47 5.18
C ARG A 161 -4.90 -14.18 4.40
N TRP A 162 -3.97 -13.37 4.92
CA TRP A 162 -3.42 -12.22 4.22
C TRP A 162 -2.77 -12.61 2.90
N GLN A 163 -1.93 -13.63 2.92
CA GLN A 163 -1.20 -14.11 1.74
C GLN A 163 -2.16 -14.53 0.61
N GLU A 164 -3.29 -15.10 0.97
CA GLU A 164 -4.32 -15.51 0.03
C GLU A 164 -5.19 -14.33 -0.45
N ALA A 165 -5.58 -13.43 0.45
CA ALA A 165 -6.58 -12.40 0.17
C ALA A 165 -6.03 -11.19 -0.60
N VAL A 166 -4.81 -10.73 -0.27
CA VAL A 166 -4.28 -9.46 -0.80
C VAL A 166 -4.06 -9.49 -2.31
N HIS A 167 -3.69 -10.65 -2.86
CA HIS A 167 -3.38 -10.78 -4.28
C HIS A 167 -4.52 -11.39 -5.11
N ARG A 168 -5.57 -11.89 -4.43
CA ARG A 168 -6.69 -12.56 -5.09
C ARG A 168 -7.41 -11.62 -6.04
N GLY A 169 -7.50 -12.01 -7.32
CA GLY A 169 -8.23 -11.25 -8.34
C GLY A 169 -7.62 -9.90 -8.73
N LYS A 170 -6.42 -9.57 -8.26
CA LYS A 170 -5.76 -8.31 -8.58
C LYS A 170 -4.94 -8.44 -9.87
N ALA A 171 -5.14 -7.53 -10.82
CA ALA A 171 -4.31 -7.38 -12.01
C ALA A 171 -3.30 -6.25 -11.77
N TYR A 172 -2.01 -6.60 -11.71
CA TYR A 172 -0.93 -5.64 -11.50
C TYR A 172 -0.30 -5.19 -12.80
N ASP A 173 0.10 -3.93 -12.88
CA ASP A 173 0.91 -3.39 -13.96
C ASP A 173 2.37 -3.89 -13.88
N LEU A 174 2.84 -4.13 -12.66
CA LEU A 174 4.17 -4.63 -12.35
C LEU A 174 4.10 -5.53 -11.12
N THR A 175 4.81 -6.65 -11.13
CA THR A 175 5.00 -7.51 -9.96
C THR A 175 6.47 -7.55 -9.56
N LEU A 176 6.73 -7.46 -8.26
CA LEU A 176 8.06 -7.49 -7.66
C LEU A 176 8.14 -8.58 -6.59
N ALA A 177 8.98 -9.58 -6.81
CA ALA A 177 9.26 -10.65 -5.84
C ALA A 177 10.34 -10.17 -4.86
N MET A 178 9.92 -9.67 -3.70
CA MET A 178 10.80 -9.03 -2.70
C MET A 178 11.51 -10.03 -1.77
N ASP A 179 11.43 -11.28 -2.03
CA ASP A 179 12.31 -12.35 -1.52
C ASP A 179 13.54 -12.55 -2.42
N GLU A 180 13.47 -12.14 -3.69
CA GLU A 180 14.56 -12.21 -4.67
C GLU A 180 15.24 -10.85 -4.91
N LEU A 181 14.59 -9.74 -4.55
CA LEU A 181 15.02 -8.38 -4.83
C LEU A 181 15.35 -7.62 -3.55
N ILE A 182 16.42 -6.82 -3.60
CA ILE A 182 16.62 -5.76 -2.62
C ILE A 182 15.76 -4.54 -2.98
N PRO A 183 15.41 -3.67 -2.01
CA PRO A 183 14.53 -2.50 -2.24
C PRO A 183 15.00 -1.60 -3.38
N GLU A 184 16.30 -1.43 -3.54
CA GLU A 184 16.93 -0.59 -4.56
C GLU A 184 16.64 -1.11 -5.98
N GLN A 185 16.75 -2.41 -6.19
CA GLN A 185 16.41 -3.06 -7.48
C GLN A 185 14.91 -2.95 -7.79
N GLY A 186 14.07 -3.06 -6.76
CA GLY A 186 12.63 -2.83 -6.90
C GLY A 186 12.32 -1.40 -7.33
N ALA A 187 13.00 -0.41 -6.76
CA ALA A 187 12.87 1.01 -7.11
C ALA A 187 13.30 1.28 -8.57
N GLU A 188 14.38 0.64 -9.04
CA GLU A 188 14.82 0.73 -10.44
C GLU A 188 13.77 0.20 -11.40
N ARG A 189 13.12 -0.95 -11.08
CA ARG A 189 12.04 -1.51 -11.89
C ARG A 189 10.81 -0.61 -11.92
N ILE A 190 10.46 0.02 -10.80
CA ILE A 190 9.38 1.02 -10.75
C ILE A 190 9.74 2.23 -11.62
N ALA A 191 10.96 2.75 -11.52
CA ALA A 191 11.43 3.88 -12.34
C ALA A 191 11.33 3.56 -13.85
N ALA A 192 11.77 2.36 -14.26
CA ALA A 192 11.68 1.90 -15.64
C ALA A 192 10.22 1.79 -16.11
N ALA A 193 9.33 1.24 -15.28
CA ALA A 193 7.90 1.12 -15.61
C ALA A 193 7.21 2.48 -15.73
N LEU A 194 7.57 3.45 -14.89
CA LEU A 194 7.08 4.83 -14.98
C LEU A 194 7.57 5.52 -16.25
N ALA A 195 8.86 5.34 -16.64
CA ALA A 195 9.42 5.92 -17.85
C ALA A 195 8.78 5.35 -19.14
N ALA A 196 8.36 4.10 -19.12
CA ALA A 196 7.68 3.47 -20.26
C ALA A 196 6.23 3.97 -20.49
N ARG A 197 5.65 4.68 -19.52
CA ARG A 197 4.26 5.21 -19.55
C ARG A 197 4.18 6.71 -19.82
N GLY A 198 5.27 7.42 -19.73
CA GLY A 198 5.38 8.88 -19.92
C GLY A 198 5.96 9.26 -21.22
#